data_778f79858cf2cc1e444c8fdfd7b0b5d5
#
_entry.id   778f79858cf2cc1e444c8fdfd7b0b5d5
#
_cell.length_a   1.000
_cell.length_b   1.000
_cell.length_c   1.000
_cell.angle_alpha   90.00
_cell.angle_beta   90.00
_cell.angle_gamma   90.00
#
_symmetry.space_group_name_H-M   'P 1'
#
loop_
_entity.id
_entity.type
_entity.pdbx_description
1 polymer ?
#
loop_
_entity_poly.entity_id
_entity_poly.type
_entity_poly.pdbx_seq_one_letter_code
_entity_poly.pdbx_strand_id
1 'polypeptide(L)'
;SGVTASAGLDVISHAIESFISKPFYEREKPSSPDERPLYQGSNPVSDIWSMKAIDFGGKYLSRAVLNGEDVEARGNMMLSATLAGIGFGAAGVHIPHACAYPIAGLKHSYQARGYKKCFIPHGFSVIVTAPAVFRFTYDVEPEKHIKAAELLKGSVITNPSYESLPYELIKLMKQVGAPSGIKELGYAKEDIPEIIKGAMKQQRLLAIAPKNVNGNDLNQILIQSMENW
;
A
#
# COMPACT_ATOMS: atom_id res chain seq x y z
N SER A 1 -4.26 -10.78 -15.66
CA SER A 1 -5.08 -9.69 -16.20
C SER A 1 -4.89 -8.42 -15.35
N GLY A 2 -5.20 -7.24 -15.92
CA GLY A 2 -5.07 -5.96 -15.19
C GLY A 2 -5.93 -5.88 -13.94
N VAL A 3 -7.10 -6.50 -13.92
CA VAL A 3 -7.96 -6.59 -12.73
C VAL A 3 -7.26 -7.37 -11.61
N THR A 4 -6.68 -8.52 -11.92
CA THR A 4 -5.93 -9.34 -10.95
C THR A 4 -4.71 -8.59 -10.43
N ALA A 5 -3.98 -7.86 -11.30
CA ALA A 5 -2.83 -7.07 -10.91
C ALA A 5 -3.21 -5.94 -9.94
N SER A 6 -4.22 -5.13 -10.30
CA SER A 6 -4.66 -4.03 -9.45
C SER A 6 -5.17 -4.52 -8.10
N ALA A 7 -6.10 -5.49 -8.09
CA ALA A 7 -6.66 -6.01 -6.85
C ALA A 7 -5.61 -6.70 -5.97
N GLY A 8 -4.66 -7.44 -6.58
CA GLY A 8 -3.61 -8.10 -5.82
C GLY A 8 -2.57 -7.15 -5.23
N LEU A 9 -2.22 -6.06 -5.94
CA LEU A 9 -1.36 -5.01 -5.40
C LEU A 9 -2.04 -4.25 -4.26
N ASP A 10 -3.36 -4.07 -4.34
CA ASP A 10 -4.14 -3.49 -3.26
C ASP A 10 -4.12 -4.36 -2.00
N VAL A 11 -4.30 -5.67 -2.14
CA VAL A 11 -4.18 -6.65 -1.05
C VAL A 11 -2.81 -6.55 -0.36
N ILE A 12 -1.73 -6.47 -1.14
CA ILE A 12 -0.37 -6.34 -0.61
C ILE A 12 -0.18 -5.00 0.12
N SER A 13 -0.70 -3.90 -0.45
CA SER A 13 -0.67 -2.59 0.18
C SER A 13 -1.41 -2.59 1.52
N HIS A 14 -2.63 -3.14 1.56
CA HIS A 14 -3.40 -3.31 2.79
C HIS A 14 -2.60 -4.04 3.87
N ALA A 15 -1.98 -5.17 3.50
CA ALA A 15 -1.23 -5.99 4.44
C ALA A 15 0.03 -5.28 4.97
N ILE A 16 0.80 -4.61 4.09
CA ILE A 16 2.02 -3.90 4.48
C ILE A 16 1.68 -2.66 5.32
N GLU A 17 0.70 -1.85 4.89
CA GLU A 17 0.28 -0.67 5.64
C GLU A 17 -0.24 -1.03 7.03
N SER A 18 -1.05 -2.07 7.13
CA SER A 18 -1.55 -2.59 8.39
C SER A 18 -0.41 -3.05 9.32
N PHE A 19 0.56 -3.79 8.79
CA PHE A 19 1.71 -4.28 9.54
C PHE A 19 2.64 -3.17 10.03
N ILE A 20 2.78 -2.09 9.24
CA ILE A 20 3.67 -0.95 9.53
C ILE A 20 2.92 0.20 10.21
N SER A 21 1.59 0.15 10.36
CA SER A 21 0.83 1.24 10.99
C SER A 21 1.29 1.52 12.43
N LYS A 22 0.99 2.72 12.94
CA LYS A 22 1.31 3.12 14.31
C LYS A 22 0.97 2.02 15.31
N PRO A 23 1.89 1.63 16.19
CA PRO A 23 1.63 0.59 17.18
C PRO A 23 0.46 0.94 18.11
N PHE A 24 -0.36 -0.04 18.44
CA PHE A 24 -1.57 0.15 19.28
C PHE A 24 -1.28 0.80 20.64
N TYR A 25 -0.10 0.60 21.20
CA TYR A 25 0.29 1.14 22.51
C TYR A 25 0.78 2.60 22.43
N GLU A 26 1.00 3.14 21.24
CA GLU A 26 1.34 4.57 21.03
C GLU A 26 0.12 5.46 20.85
N ARG A 27 -1.07 4.87 20.85
CA ARG A 27 -2.32 5.64 20.77
C ARG A 27 -2.65 6.30 22.09
N GLU A 28 -3.18 7.51 22.00
CA GLU A 28 -3.81 8.14 23.17
C GLU A 28 -4.98 7.31 23.67
N LYS A 29 -5.06 7.16 25.00
CA LYS A 29 -6.20 6.50 25.62
C LYS A 29 -7.41 7.40 25.51
N PRO A 30 -8.53 6.97 24.88
CA PRO A 30 -9.75 7.76 24.84
C PRO A 30 -10.35 7.92 26.23
N SER A 31 -11.02 9.04 26.48
CA SER A 31 -11.66 9.32 27.78
C SER A 31 -12.91 8.48 27.98
N SER A 32 -13.57 8.04 26.92
CA SER A 32 -14.74 7.17 26.94
C SER A 32 -14.69 6.10 25.84
N PRO A 33 -15.47 5.01 25.97
CA PRO A 33 -15.57 3.99 24.91
C PRO A 33 -16.08 4.54 23.57
N ASP A 34 -16.91 5.57 23.59
CA ASP A 34 -17.51 6.17 22.38
C ASP A 34 -16.50 6.96 21.55
N GLU A 35 -15.39 7.37 22.16
CA GLU A 35 -14.29 8.08 21.50
C GLU A 35 -13.22 7.16 20.91
N ARG A 36 -13.42 5.84 21.00
CA ARG A 36 -12.46 4.88 20.45
C ARG A 36 -12.36 5.03 18.93
N PRO A 37 -11.15 5.17 18.38
CA PRO A 37 -10.98 5.24 16.93
C PRO A 37 -11.36 3.91 16.28
N LEU A 38 -11.79 3.97 15.02
CA LEU A 38 -12.13 2.78 14.23
C LEU A 38 -10.95 1.84 14.08
N TYR A 39 -9.76 2.40 13.84
CA TYR A 39 -8.53 1.62 13.67
C TYR A 39 -7.69 1.65 14.93
N GLN A 40 -7.17 0.49 15.29
CA GLN A 40 -6.42 0.30 16.52
C GLN A 40 -4.90 0.47 16.34
N GLY A 41 -4.42 0.50 15.10
CA GLY A 41 -3.01 0.42 14.78
C GLY A 41 -2.49 -1.02 14.81
N SER A 42 -1.23 -1.18 14.41
CA SER A 42 -0.54 -2.46 14.40
C SER A 42 -0.53 -3.09 15.79
N ASN A 43 -0.86 -4.36 15.86
CA ASN A 43 -0.91 -5.12 17.10
C ASN A 43 -0.59 -6.61 16.82
N PRO A 44 -0.23 -7.42 17.84
CA PRO A 44 0.19 -8.80 17.63
C PRO A 44 -0.80 -9.68 16.88
N VAL A 45 -2.12 -9.42 17.02
CA VAL A 45 -3.15 -10.20 16.33
C VAL A 45 -3.21 -9.81 14.85
N SER A 46 -3.29 -8.50 14.53
CA SER A 46 -3.32 -8.03 13.15
C SER A 46 -2.04 -8.38 12.39
N ASP A 47 -0.89 -8.32 13.07
CA ASP A 47 0.42 -8.58 12.47
C ASP A 47 0.56 -10.01 11.95
N ILE A 48 0.00 -11.01 12.66
CA ILE A 48 0.00 -12.42 12.21
C ILE A 48 -0.68 -12.54 10.83
N TRP A 49 -1.86 -11.95 10.67
CA TRP A 49 -2.63 -12.00 9.42
C TRP A 49 -1.97 -11.20 8.31
N SER A 50 -1.49 -10.02 8.63
CA SER A 50 -0.80 -9.13 7.68
C SER A 50 0.48 -9.75 7.15
N MET A 51 1.33 -10.30 8.01
CA MET A 51 2.56 -11.01 7.60
C MET A 51 2.25 -12.18 6.67
N LYS A 52 1.22 -12.97 6.96
CA LYS A 52 0.85 -14.09 6.10
C LYS A 52 0.27 -13.64 4.77
N ALA A 53 -0.47 -12.53 4.75
CA ALA A 53 -0.96 -11.93 3.51
C ALA A 53 0.19 -11.42 2.63
N ILE A 54 1.22 -10.78 3.20
CA ILE A 54 2.41 -10.32 2.47
C ILE A 54 3.16 -11.52 1.86
N ASP A 55 3.41 -12.58 2.64
CA ASP A 55 4.07 -13.82 2.17
C ASP A 55 3.34 -14.43 0.97
N PHE A 56 2.01 -14.58 1.07
CA PHE A 56 1.21 -15.11 -0.04
C PHE A 56 1.18 -14.16 -1.24
N GLY A 57 1.07 -12.85 -1.01
CA GLY A 57 1.13 -11.84 -2.06
C GLY A 57 2.42 -11.90 -2.86
N GLY A 58 3.56 -11.94 -2.18
CA GLY A 58 4.88 -12.07 -2.81
C GLY A 58 5.05 -13.34 -3.63
N LYS A 59 4.56 -14.47 -3.09
CA LYS A 59 4.70 -15.79 -3.73
C LYS A 59 3.76 -15.97 -4.91
N TYR A 60 2.53 -15.49 -4.85
CA TYR A 60 1.47 -15.92 -5.76
C TYR A 60 0.94 -14.83 -6.71
N LEU A 61 1.13 -13.53 -6.41
CA LEU A 61 0.52 -12.48 -7.24
C LEU A 61 0.99 -12.54 -8.70
N SER A 62 2.31 -12.59 -8.94
CA SER A 62 2.84 -12.65 -10.29
C SER A 62 2.32 -13.88 -11.06
N ARG A 63 2.26 -15.04 -10.41
CA ARG A 63 1.72 -16.26 -11.01
C ARG A 63 0.24 -16.09 -11.39
N ALA A 64 -0.57 -15.56 -10.47
CA ALA A 64 -2.00 -15.36 -10.72
C ALA A 64 -2.30 -14.33 -11.83
N VAL A 65 -1.41 -13.32 -12.01
CA VAL A 65 -1.52 -12.32 -13.07
C VAL A 65 -1.11 -12.88 -14.43
N LEU A 66 0.01 -13.62 -14.47
CA LEU A 66 0.58 -14.16 -15.70
C LEU A 66 -0.21 -15.36 -16.23
N ASN A 67 -0.75 -16.19 -15.34
CA ASN A 67 -1.57 -17.34 -15.71
C ASN A 67 -2.91 -17.33 -14.96
N GLY A 68 -3.97 -16.97 -15.66
CA GLY A 68 -5.34 -16.95 -15.12
C GLY A 68 -5.91 -18.34 -14.77
N GLU A 69 -5.31 -19.42 -15.28
CA GLU A 69 -5.70 -20.81 -15.02
C GLU A 69 -4.91 -21.45 -13.86
N ASP A 70 -3.97 -20.72 -13.26
CA ASP A 70 -3.24 -21.19 -12.08
C ASP A 70 -4.15 -21.13 -10.83
N VAL A 71 -4.90 -22.21 -10.63
CA VAL A 71 -5.89 -22.33 -9.55
C VAL A 71 -5.24 -22.20 -8.17
N GLU A 72 -4.03 -22.74 -7.99
CA GLU A 72 -3.27 -22.61 -6.73
C GLU A 72 -2.96 -21.13 -6.43
N ALA A 73 -2.37 -20.42 -7.39
CA ALA A 73 -2.01 -19.02 -7.20
C ALA A 73 -3.24 -18.14 -6.97
N ARG A 74 -4.31 -18.36 -7.73
CA ARG A 74 -5.56 -17.61 -7.58
C ARG A 74 -6.23 -17.88 -6.23
N GLY A 75 -6.28 -19.13 -5.79
CA GLY A 75 -6.84 -19.50 -4.47
C GLY A 75 -6.05 -18.89 -3.32
N ASN A 76 -4.70 -18.92 -3.41
CA ASN A 76 -3.85 -18.28 -2.39
C ASN A 76 -3.92 -16.75 -2.41
N MET A 77 -4.16 -16.12 -3.56
CA MET A 77 -4.43 -14.67 -3.60
C MET A 77 -5.78 -14.31 -2.98
N MET A 78 -6.81 -15.13 -3.13
CA MET A 78 -8.10 -14.93 -2.43
C MET A 78 -7.93 -15.10 -0.92
N LEU A 79 -7.14 -16.09 -0.47
CA LEU A 79 -6.81 -16.25 0.94
C LEU A 79 -5.98 -15.06 1.45
N SER A 80 -4.99 -14.59 0.69
CA SER A 80 -4.23 -13.38 1.02
C SER A 80 -5.15 -12.16 1.20
N ALA A 81 -6.15 -11.99 0.32
CA ALA A 81 -7.13 -10.91 0.44
C ALA A 81 -7.95 -11.00 1.74
N THR A 82 -8.38 -12.21 2.11
CA THR A 82 -9.09 -12.44 3.38
C THR A 82 -8.22 -12.11 4.58
N LEU A 83 -6.97 -12.58 4.59
CA LEU A 83 -6.01 -12.34 5.67
C LEU A 83 -5.67 -10.86 5.81
N ALA A 84 -5.42 -10.17 4.67
CA ALA A 84 -5.22 -8.73 4.66
C ALA A 84 -6.45 -8.00 5.24
N GLY A 85 -7.66 -8.43 4.85
CA GLY A 85 -8.93 -7.90 5.36
C GLY A 85 -9.07 -8.00 6.88
N ILE A 86 -8.67 -9.14 7.46
CA ILE A 86 -8.66 -9.34 8.92
C ILE A 86 -7.62 -8.42 9.57
N GLY A 87 -6.41 -8.32 9.01
CA GLY A 87 -5.33 -7.49 9.51
C GLY A 87 -5.69 -5.99 9.51
N PHE A 88 -5.98 -5.43 8.32
CA PHE A 88 -6.25 -4.00 8.22
C PHE A 88 -7.60 -3.58 8.80
N GLY A 89 -8.55 -4.49 8.91
CA GLY A 89 -9.84 -4.21 9.56
C GLY A 89 -9.67 -3.77 11.01
N ALA A 90 -8.65 -4.27 11.71
CA ALA A 90 -8.30 -3.85 13.05
C ALA A 90 -7.22 -2.75 13.06
N ALA A 91 -6.10 -2.95 12.35
CA ALA A 91 -4.96 -2.05 12.39
C ALA A 91 -5.15 -0.78 11.54
N GLY A 92 -5.89 -0.89 10.44
CA GLY A 92 -6.09 0.19 9.47
C GLY A 92 -5.04 0.22 8.37
N VAL A 93 -5.19 1.21 7.47
CA VAL A 93 -4.25 1.58 6.40
C VAL A 93 -3.95 3.06 6.49
N HIS A 94 -2.87 3.56 5.86
CA HIS A 94 -2.41 4.92 6.14
C HIS A 94 -2.12 5.77 4.87
N ILE A 95 -0.90 6.27 4.70
CA ILE A 95 -0.56 7.30 3.71
C ILE A 95 -0.82 6.87 2.26
N PRO A 96 -0.43 5.65 1.78
CA PRO A 96 -0.72 5.24 0.41
C PRO A 96 -2.22 5.27 0.09
N HIS A 97 -3.05 4.74 0.99
CA HIS A 97 -4.50 4.78 0.83
C HIS A 97 -5.06 6.21 0.94
N ALA A 98 -4.51 7.06 1.81
CA ALA A 98 -4.93 8.47 1.88
C ALA A 98 -4.69 9.20 0.56
N CYS A 99 -3.56 8.94 -0.12
CA CYS A 99 -3.24 9.48 -1.43
C CYS A 99 -4.08 8.85 -2.56
N ALA A 100 -4.48 7.60 -2.42
CA ALA A 100 -5.20 6.86 -3.46
C ALA A 100 -6.56 7.47 -3.80
N TYR A 101 -7.30 8.00 -2.82
CA TYR A 101 -8.62 8.58 -3.06
C TYR A 101 -8.57 9.78 -4.02
N PRO A 102 -7.77 10.83 -3.80
CA PRO A 102 -7.64 11.90 -4.78
C PRO A 102 -7.02 11.45 -6.10
N ILE A 103 -6.04 10.54 -6.10
CA ILE A 103 -5.45 10.00 -7.32
C ILE A 103 -6.51 9.29 -8.17
N ALA A 104 -7.38 8.46 -7.58
CA ALA A 104 -8.43 7.80 -8.32
C ALA A 104 -9.60 8.73 -8.70
N GLY A 105 -9.81 9.81 -7.93
CA GLY A 105 -10.99 10.67 -8.06
C GLY A 105 -10.83 11.91 -8.95
N LEU A 106 -9.61 12.40 -9.17
CA LEU A 106 -9.38 13.67 -9.90
C LEU A 106 -9.24 13.49 -11.40
N LYS A 107 -8.74 12.36 -11.89
CA LYS A 107 -8.56 12.10 -13.33
C LYS A 107 -9.14 10.75 -13.74
N HIS A 108 -9.79 10.72 -14.91
CA HIS A 108 -10.49 9.56 -15.44
C HIS A 108 -10.09 9.18 -16.87
N SER A 109 -8.93 9.65 -17.35
CA SER A 109 -8.43 9.38 -18.70
C SER A 109 -7.55 8.14 -18.80
N TYR A 110 -7.10 7.57 -17.69
CA TYR A 110 -6.24 6.40 -17.70
C TYR A 110 -6.99 5.16 -18.15
N GLN A 111 -6.42 4.45 -19.14
CA GLN A 111 -6.97 3.21 -19.66
C GLN A 111 -6.16 2.01 -19.15
N ALA A 112 -6.62 1.41 -18.07
CA ALA A 112 -5.97 0.23 -17.51
C ALA A 112 -6.22 -1.01 -18.40
N ARG A 113 -5.18 -1.83 -18.57
CA ARG A 113 -5.28 -3.09 -19.32
C ARG A 113 -6.35 -4.01 -18.71
N GLY A 114 -7.25 -4.49 -19.55
CA GLY A 114 -8.33 -5.42 -19.15
C GLY A 114 -9.59 -4.74 -18.60
N TYR A 115 -9.64 -3.41 -18.57
CA TYR A 115 -10.83 -2.65 -18.23
C TYR A 115 -11.47 -2.03 -19.47
N LYS A 116 -12.81 -2.01 -19.51
CA LYS A 116 -13.57 -1.46 -20.65
C LYS A 116 -13.71 0.07 -20.63
N LYS A 117 -13.60 0.67 -19.44
CA LYS A 117 -13.77 2.12 -19.24
C LYS A 117 -12.46 2.73 -18.77
N CYS A 118 -12.26 4.01 -19.12
CA CYS A 118 -11.15 4.78 -18.59
C CYS A 118 -11.42 5.18 -17.14
N PHE A 119 -10.55 4.79 -16.23
CA PHE A 119 -10.49 5.19 -14.83
C PHE A 119 -9.20 4.65 -14.22
N ILE A 120 -8.81 5.16 -13.09
CA ILE A 120 -7.66 4.63 -12.35
C ILE A 120 -8.16 3.56 -11.38
N PRO A 121 -7.80 2.27 -11.58
CA PRO A 121 -8.15 1.21 -10.63
C PRO A 121 -7.56 1.48 -9.25
N HIS A 122 -8.35 1.22 -8.19
CA HIS A 122 -7.97 1.56 -6.83
C HIS A 122 -6.59 1.03 -6.43
N GLY A 123 -6.31 -0.24 -6.62
CA GLY A 123 -5.00 -0.80 -6.26
C GLY A 123 -3.82 -0.15 -7.00
N PHE A 124 -4.02 0.37 -8.22
CA PHE A 124 -2.99 1.14 -8.91
C PHE A 124 -2.82 2.53 -8.29
N SER A 125 -3.90 3.20 -7.89
CA SER A 125 -3.80 4.50 -7.21
C SER A 125 -3.12 4.40 -5.83
N VAL A 126 -3.22 3.25 -5.17
CA VAL A 126 -2.53 2.98 -3.89
C VAL A 126 -1.05 2.69 -4.11
N ILE A 127 -0.75 1.70 -4.97
CA ILE A 127 0.61 1.14 -5.06
C ILE A 127 1.64 2.14 -5.62
N VAL A 128 1.23 3.07 -6.48
CA VAL A 128 2.16 4.02 -7.10
C VAL A 128 2.84 4.96 -6.10
N THR A 129 2.24 5.18 -4.94
CA THR A 129 2.82 6.00 -3.87
C THR A 129 3.53 5.17 -2.79
N ALA A 130 3.25 3.88 -2.71
CA ALA A 130 3.76 3.00 -1.65
C ALA A 130 5.30 2.98 -1.53
N PRO A 131 6.11 2.90 -2.62
CA PRO A 131 7.56 2.90 -2.49
C PRO A 131 8.10 4.17 -1.82
N ALA A 132 7.62 5.35 -2.21
CA ALA A 132 8.05 6.63 -1.62
C ALA A 132 7.58 6.76 -0.17
N VAL A 133 6.36 6.29 0.14
CA VAL A 133 5.84 6.29 1.52
C VAL A 133 6.68 5.40 2.42
N PHE A 134 7.05 4.20 1.98
CA PHE A 134 7.84 3.29 2.82
C PHE A 134 9.31 3.73 2.99
N ARG A 135 9.86 4.54 2.06
CA ARG A 135 11.11 5.28 2.32
C ARG A 135 10.92 6.31 3.43
N PHE A 136 9.82 7.07 3.38
CA PHE A 136 9.52 8.12 4.36
C PHE A 136 9.29 7.58 5.76
N THR A 137 8.67 6.40 5.90
CA THR A 137 8.30 5.81 7.20
C THR A 137 9.36 4.86 7.78
N TYR A 138 10.41 4.54 7.03
CA TYR A 138 11.40 3.53 7.44
C TYR A 138 12.07 3.80 8.77
N ASP A 139 12.43 5.04 9.05
CA ASP A 139 13.17 5.45 10.23
C ASP A 139 12.43 5.23 11.56
N VAL A 140 11.10 5.09 11.50
CA VAL A 140 10.26 4.87 12.70
C VAL A 140 10.12 3.38 13.02
N GLU A 141 9.98 2.52 12.00
CA GLU A 141 9.74 1.08 12.15
C GLU A 141 10.64 0.25 11.21
N PRO A 142 11.99 0.38 11.30
CA PRO A 142 12.90 -0.24 10.33
C PRO A 142 12.79 -1.77 10.31
N GLU A 143 12.61 -2.42 11.46
CA GLU A 143 12.49 -3.88 11.56
C GLU A 143 11.26 -4.41 10.82
N LYS A 144 10.12 -3.73 10.94
CA LYS A 144 8.90 -4.10 10.23
C LYS A 144 9.01 -3.89 8.72
N HIS A 145 9.68 -2.83 8.27
CA HIS A 145 9.95 -2.61 6.85
C HIS A 145 10.83 -3.71 6.26
N ILE A 146 11.90 -4.09 6.96
CA ILE A 146 12.78 -5.17 6.53
C ILE A 146 12.01 -6.49 6.52
N LYS A 147 11.24 -6.78 7.56
CA LYS A 147 10.43 -8.00 7.65
C LYS A 147 9.41 -8.10 6.52
N ALA A 148 8.72 -7.01 6.20
CA ALA A 148 7.79 -6.94 5.07
C ALA A 148 8.49 -7.20 3.73
N ALA A 149 9.68 -6.64 3.54
CA ALA A 149 10.50 -6.87 2.34
C ALA A 149 10.94 -8.35 2.22
N GLU A 150 11.36 -8.97 3.31
CA GLU A 150 11.72 -10.40 3.35
C GLU A 150 10.55 -11.31 3.01
N LEU A 151 9.37 -11.03 3.58
CA LEU A 151 8.15 -11.77 3.30
C LEU A 151 7.73 -11.63 1.83
N LEU A 152 7.81 -10.41 1.29
CA LEU A 152 7.48 -10.15 -0.11
C LEU A 152 8.45 -10.83 -1.08
N LYS A 153 9.75 -10.84 -0.73
CA LYS A 153 10.81 -11.51 -1.48
C LYS A 153 10.76 -13.03 -1.35
N GLY A 154 10.29 -13.54 -0.22
CA GLY A 154 10.32 -14.96 0.14
C GLY A 154 11.69 -15.47 0.64
N SER A 155 12.60 -14.56 1.03
CA SER A 155 13.92 -14.90 1.59
C SER A 155 14.53 -13.75 2.38
N VAL A 156 15.49 -14.07 3.24
CA VAL A 156 16.24 -13.09 4.05
C VAL A 156 16.99 -12.08 3.17
N ILE A 157 17.09 -10.86 3.64
CA ILE A 157 17.85 -9.78 3.01
C ILE A 157 19.18 -9.62 3.74
N THR A 158 20.29 -9.86 3.04
CA THR A 158 21.64 -9.86 3.61
C THR A 158 22.17 -8.47 3.97
N ASN A 159 21.78 -7.45 3.20
CA ASN A 159 22.16 -6.06 3.41
C ASN A 159 20.89 -5.18 3.48
N PRO A 160 20.17 -5.20 4.62
CA PRO A 160 18.93 -4.46 4.73
C PRO A 160 19.16 -2.93 4.77
N SER A 161 18.27 -2.19 4.12
CA SER A 161 18.28 -0.73 4.08
C SER A 161 16.86 -0.17 3.91
N TYR A 162 16.74 1.14 3.96
CA TYR A 162 15.48 1.84 3.69
C TYR A 162 14.94 1.59 2.26
N GLU A 163 15.77 1.11 1.34
CA GLU A 163 15.36 0.72 -0.02
C GLU A 163 14.86 -0.72 -0.13
N SER A 164 15.03 -1.55 0.89
CA SER A 164 14.70 -2.99 0.79
C SER A 164 13.23 -3.23 0.44
N LEU A 165 12.30 -2.62 1.15
CA LEU A 165 10.86 -2.77 0.87
C LEU A 165 10.44 -2.06 -0.43
N PRO A 166 10.82 -0.79 -0.67
CA PRO A 166 10.58 -0.13 -1.96
C PRO A 166 11.07 -0.93 -3.17
N TYR A 167 12.26 -1.50 -3.09
CA TYR A 167 12.85 -2.30 -4.17
C TYR A 167 12.01 -3.54 -4.51
N GLU A 168 11.62 -4.33 -3.51
CA GLU A 168 10.80 -5.55 -3.74
C GLU A 168 9.39 -5.19 -4.23
N LEU A 169 8.80 -4.07 -3.77
CA LEU A 169 7.53 -3.58 -4.30
C LEU A 169 7.66 -3.16 -5.78
N ILE A 170 8.65 -2.36 -6.13
CA ILE A 170 8.90 -1.91 -7.51
C ILE A 170 9.12 -3.12 -8.42
N LYS A 171 9.88 -4.10 -7.98
CA LYS A 171 10.10 -5.34 -8.71
C LYS A 171 8.79 -6.09 -8.99
N LEU A 172 7.94 -6.22 -7.97
CA LEU A 172 6.63 -6.86 -8.12
C LEU A 172 5.70 -6.04 -9.03
N MET A 173 5.66 -4.71 -8.89
CA MET A 173 4.90 -3.82 -9.77
C MET A 173 5.27 -4.01 -11.24
N LYS A 174 6.58 -4.07 -11.56
CA LYS A 174 7.08 -4.37 -12.92
C LYS A 174 6.61 -5.73 -13.42
N GLN A 175 6.73 -6.76 -12.59
CA GLN A 175 6.35 -8.14 -12.96
C GLN A 175 4.88 -8.28 -13.32
N VAL A 176 4.00 -7.52 -12.67
CA VAL A 176 2.55 -7.59 -12.90
C VAL A 176 2.03 -6.52 -13.87
N GLY A 177 2.92 -5.68 -14.41
CA GLY A 177 2.55 -4.63 -15.39
C GLY A 177 1.75 -3.49 -14.77
N ALA A 178 2.09 -3.10 -13.54
CA ALA A 178 1.54 -1.91 -12.90
C ALA A 178 2.15 -0.63 -13.49
N PRO A 179 1.45 0.52 -13.38
CA PRO A 179 2.02 1.81 -13.76
C PRO A 179 3.24 2.16 -12.90
N SER A 180 4.25 2.79 -13.50
CA SER A 180 5.48 3.18 -12.81
C SER A 180 5.23 4.22 -11.71
N GLY A 181 4.29 5.14 -11.91
CA GLY A 181 4.02 6.20 -10.98
C GLY A 181 2.78 7.01 -11.37
N ILE A 182 2.54 8.10 -10.64
CA ILE A 182 1.36 8.95 -10.88
C ILE A 182 1.39 9.66 -12.24
N LYS A 183 2.58 9.88 -12.81
CA LYS A 183 2.74 10.42 -14.15
C LYS A 183 2.11 9.52 -15.22
N GLU A 184 2.31 8.21 -15.13
CA GLU A 184 1.70 7.25 -16.06
C GLU A 184 0.18 7.17 -15.90
N LEU A 185 -0.34 7.53 -14.72
CA LEU A 185 -1.78 7.68 -14.48
C LEU A 185 -2.37 8.99 -15.04
N GLY A 186 -1.53 9.84 -15.69
CA GLY A 186 -1.94 11.09 -16.31
C GLY A 186 -1.76 12.35 -15.46
N TYR A 187 -1.02 12.26 -14.34
CA TYR A 187 -0.72 13.40 -13.48
C TYR A 187 0.56 14.11 -13.87
N ALA A 188 0.57 15.43 -13.74
CA ALA A 188 1.73 16.29 -13.83
C ALA A 188 2.07 16.86 -12.44
N LYS A 189 3.23 17.51 -12.30
CA LYS A 189 3.64 18.12 -11.01
C LYS A 189 2.67 19.21 -10.53
N GLU A 190 2.03 19.88 -11.46
CA GLU A 190 1.04 20.93 -11.22
C GLU A 190 -0.24 20.40 -10.55
N ASP A 191 -0.52 19.10 -10.65
CA ASP A 191 -1.67 18.45 -10.03
C ASP A 191 -1.43 18.08 -8.54
N ILE A 192 -0.16 18.06 -8.10
CA ILE A 192 0.22 17.62 -6.75
C ILE A 192 -0.52 18.38 -5.63
N PRO A 193 -0.70 19.72 -5.69
CA PRO A 193 -1.42 20.45 -4.65
C PRO A 193 -2.86 19.96 -4.44
N GLU A 194 -3.57 19.59 -5.50
CA GLU A 194 -4.94 19.07 -5.37
C GLU A 194 -4.96 17.63 -4.81
N ILE A 195 -3.95 16.81 -5.14
CA ILE A 195 -3.79 15.49 -4.53
C ILE A 195 -3.54 15.63 -3.03
N ILE A 196 -2.64 16.53 -2.61
CA ILE A 196 -2.36 16.82 -1.19
C ILE A 196 -3.64 17.24 -0.46
N LYS A 197 -4.37 18.18 -1.03
CA LYS A 197 -5.64 18.66 -0.45
C LYS A 197 -6.66 17.53 -0.25
N GLY A 198 -6.73 16.60 -1.18
CA GLY A 198 -7.58 15.41 -1.06
C GLY A 198 -7.09 14.42 -0.01
N ALA A 199 -5.78 14.14 0.02
CA ALA A 199 -5.16 13.22 0.97
C ALA A 199 -5.25 13.74 2.42
N MET A 200 -5.02 15.03 2.64
CA MET A 200 -5.14 15.67 3.96
C MET A 200 -6.56 15.62 4.55
N LYS A 201 -7.59 15.39 3.75
CA LYS A 201 -8.95 15.15 4.25
C LYS A 201 -9.12 13.75 4.86
N GLN A 202 -8.20 12.82 4.59
CA GLN A 202 -8.28 11.43 5.06
C GLN A 202 -7.69 11.27 6.47
N GLN A 203 -8.12 12.09 7.43
CA GLN A 203 -7.55 12.16 8.78
C GLN A 203 -7.58 10.81 9.51
N ARG A 204 -8.64 10.00 9.33
CA ARG A 204 -8.74 8.66 9.93
C ARG A 204 -7.60 7.71 9.50
N LEU A 205 -7.05 7.91 8.30
CA LEU A 205 -5.95 7.13 7.76
C LEU A 205 -4.60 7.74 8.19
N LEU A 206 -4.48 9.06 8.11
CA LEU A 206 -3.25 9.74 8.49
C LEU A 206 -2.96 9.63 9.98
N ALA A 207 -3.99 9.51 10.84
CA ALA A 207 -3.84 9.38 12.29
C ALA A 207 -3.15 8.08 12.72
N ILE A 208 -3.20 7.03 11.91
CA ILE A 208 -2.55 5.75 12.19
C ILE A 208 -1.29 5.52 11.36
N ALA A 209 -0.86 6.51 10.58
CA ALA A 209 0.45 6.47 9.94
C ALA A 209 1.53 6.32 11.02
N PRO A 210 2.55 5.48 10.81
CA PRO A 210 3.60 5.26 11.82
C PRO A 210 4.39 6.54 12.09
N LYS A 211 4.42 7.45 11.14
CA LYS A 211 5.07 8.75 11.21
C LYS A 211 4.05 9.85 10.88
N ASN A 212 4.02 10.89 11.69
CA ASN A 212 3.18 12.04 11.38
C ASN A 212 3.56 12.63 10.03
N VAL A 213 2.56 13.00 9.24
CA VAL A 213 2.75 13.51 7.89
C VAL A 213 1.99 14.82 7.71
N ASN A 214 2.63 15.81 7.13
CA ASN A 214 2.06 17.10 6.78
C ASN A 214 2.05 17.31 5.27
N GLY A 215 1.54 18.47 4.81
CA GLY A 215 1.46 18.78 3.39
C GLY A 215 2.82 18.84 2.66
N ASN A 216 3.89 19.27 3.34
CA ASN A 216 5.23 19.30 2.77
C ASN A 216 5.79 17.88 2.60
N ASP A 217 5.55 17.00 3.57
CA ASP A 217 5.95 15.59 3.49
C ASP A 217 5.21 14.90 2.33
N LEU A 218 3.90 15.11 2.21
CA LEU A 218 3.11 14.59 1.08
C LEU A 218 3.62 15.13 -0.26
N ASN A 219 4.03 16.39 -0.33
CA ASN A 219 4.61 16.94 -1.55
C ASN A 219 5.88 16.20 -1.96
N GLN A 220 6.80 15.92 -1.02
CA GLN A 220 8.01 15.15 -1.27
C GLN A 220 7.69 13.71 -1.72
N ILE A 221 6.77 13.05 -1.03
CA ILE A 221 6.30 11.70 -1.36
C ILE A 221 5.72 11.67 -2.78
N LEU A 222 4.84 12.61 -3.14
CA LEU A 222 4.20 12.65 -4.46
C LEU A 222 5.18 13.00 -5.58
N ILE A 223 6.16 13.88 -5.34
CA ILE A 223 7.24 14.14 -6.31
C ILE A 223 8.03 12.86 -6.57
N GLN A 224 8.42 12.11 -5.53
CA GLN A 224 9.11 10.84 -5.69
C GLN A 224 8.24 9.76 -6.36
N SER A 225 6.93 9.86 -6.22
CA SER A 225 5.95 8.93 -6.81
C SER A 225 5.58 9.27 -8.25
N MET A 226 6.12 10.35 -8.83
CA MET A 226 5.88 10.67 -10.24
C MET A 226 6.32 9.52 -11.14
N GLU A 227 7.46 8.88 -10.80
CA GLU A 227 8.05 7.81 -11.58
C GLU A 227 8.95 6.98 -10.64
N ASN A 228 8.60 5.71 -10.39
CA ASN A 228 9.35 4.84 -9.48
C ASN A 228 10.50 4.10 -10.19
N TRP A 229 10.47 4.00 -11.51
CA TRP A 229 11.56 3.45 -12.37
C TRP A 229 11.51 4.02 -13.77
#